data_b4dcca78ccba3533dd01771a8bf3da06
#
_entry.id   b4dcca78ccba3533dd01771a8bf3da06
#
_cell.length_a   1.000
_cell.length_b   1.000
_cell.length_c   1.000
_cell.angle_alpha   90.00
_cell.angle_beta   90.00
_cell.angle_gamma   90.00
#
_symmetry.space_group_name_H-M   'P 1'
#
loop_
_entity.id
_entity.type
_entity.pdbx_description
1 polymer ?
#
loop_
_entity_poly.entity_id
_entity_poly.type
_entity_poly.pdbx_seq_one_letter_code
_entity_poly.pdbx_strand_id
1 'polypeptide(L)'
;MPLAVGTRLGPYEILSPLGAGGMGEVYRARDTRLGRDVAVKVLPGHLMANAELRARFEREARAASSLNHPHICTLHDVGHEGDIAYLVMELVEGETLAERLTRGPLPASDVVKFGAQIADALDRAHRAGVIHRDLKPGNVMLTKAGAKLLDFGL
;
A
#
# COMPACT_ATOMS: atom_id res chain seq x y z
N MET A 1 16.05 6.85 8.76
CA MET A 1 15.90 6.58 10.20
C MET A 1 14.48 6.11 10.45
N PRO A 2 14.29 4.97 11.11
CA PRO A 2 12.95 4.53 11.44
C PRO A 2 12.28 5.49 12.43
N LEU A 3 10.96 5.61 12.29
CA LEU A 3 10.18 6.42 13.20
C LEU A 3 9.97 5.70 14.53
N ALA A 4 10.06 6.45 15.61
CA ALA A 4 9.79 5.90 16.93
C ALA A 4 8.29 5.67 17.16
N VAL A 5 7.97 4.69 17.99
CA VAL A 5 6.60 4.47 18.47
C VAL A 5 6.11 5.74 19.16
N GLY A 6 4.87 6.13 18.86
CA GLY A 6 4.28 7.36 19.37
C GLY A 6 4.51 8.59 18.51
N THR A 7 5.38 8.52 17.50
CA THR A 7 5.55 9.62 16.54
C THR A 7 4.21 9.90 15.85
N ARG A 8 3.89 11.17 15.70
CA ARG A 8 2.68 11.60 15.02
C ARG A 8 2.96 12.14 13.63
N LEU A 9 2.20 11.63 12.66
CA LEU A 9 2.14 12.14 11.29
C LEU A 9 0.71 12.62 11.07
N GLY A 10 0.47 13.91 11.24
CA GLY A 10 -0.89 14.43 11.26
C GLY A 10 -1.73 13.75 12.35
N PRO A 11 -2.91 13.19 12.04
CA PRO A 11 -3.74 12.47 13.00
C PRO A 11 -3.31 11.02 13.25
N TYR A 12 -2.22 10.56 12.60
CA TYR A 12 -1.78 9.17 12.65
C TYR A 12 -0.65 8.99 13.65
N GLU A 13 -0.83 8.08 14.59
CA GLU A 13 0.18 7.76 15.59
C GLU A 13 0.85 6.44 15.28
N ILE A 14 2.17 6.43 15.14
CA ILE A 14 2.95 5.23 14.82
C ILE A 14 2.90 4.25 15.99
N LEU A 15 2.50 3.01 15.73
CA LEU A 15 2.41 1.95 16.72
C LEU A 15 3.56 0.96 16.62
N SER A 16 3.89 0.51 15.41
CA SER A 16 4.95 -0.49 15.19
C SER A 16 5.39 -0.51 13.74
N PRO A 17 6.63 -0.93 13.44
CA PRO A 17 7.02 -1.15 12.05
C PRO A 17 6.34 -2.40 11.49
N LEU A 18 5.97 -2.36 10.21
CA LEU A 18 5.45 -3.50 9.46
C LEU A 18 6.46 -4.05 8.47
N GLY A 19 7.36 -3.21 7.97
CA GLY A 19 8.37 -3.64 7.03
C GLY A 19 9.12 -2.45 6.44
N ALA A 20 10.18 -2.76 5.71
CA ALA A 20 10.95 -1.78 4.96
C ALA A 20 11.27 -2.37 3.60
N GLY A 21 11.22 -1.54 2.58
CA GLY A 21 11.56 -1.91 1.21
C GLY A 21 12.25 -0.78 0.49
N GLY A 22 12.60 -0.98 -0.77
CA GLY A 22 13.30 0.00 -1.58
C GLY A 22 12.54 1.31 -1.78
N MET A 23 11.24 1.33 -1.54
CA MET A 23 10.36 2.49 -1.72
C MET A 23 9.98 3.18 -0.41
N GLY A 24 10.60 2.80 0.71
CA GLY A 24 10.35 3.41 2.01
C GLY A 24 9.96 2.43 3.09
N GLU A 25 9.60 2.96 4.24
CA GLU A 25 9.24 2.18 5.43
C GLU A 25 7.73 2.18 5.62
N VAL A 26 7.18 1.05 6.06
CA VAL A 26 5.75 0.90 6.33
C VAL A 26 5.55 0.63 7.82
N TYR A 27 4.57 1.32 8.39
CA TYR A 27 4.24 1.24 9.81
C TYR A 27 2.76 0.93 10.00
N ARG A 28 2.48 0.20 11.08
CA ARG A 28 1.14 0.18 11.65
C ARG A 28 0.95 1.46 12.44
N ALA A 29 -0.16 2.14 12.23
CA ALA A 29 -0.47 3.38 12.91
C ALA A 29 -1.93 3.42 13.33
N ARG A 30 -2.23 4.28 14.30
CA ARG A 30 -3.60 4.53 14.76
C ARG A 30 -4.11 5.82 14.14
N ASP A 31 -5.21 5.74 13.40
CA ASP A 31 -5.97 6.92 13.01
C ASP A 31 -6.74 7.41 14.23
N THR A 32 -6.29 8.49 14.82
CA THR A 32 -6.88 9.01 16.07
C THR A 32 -8.22 9.69 15.87
N ARG A 33 -8.53 10.09 14.62
CA ARG A 33 -9.83 10.71 14.31
C ARG A 33 -10.92 9.67 14.13
N LEU A 34 -10.61 8.58 13.41
CA LEU A 34 -11.59 7.55 13.09
C LEU A 34 -11.52 6.34 14.02
N GLY A 35 -10.51 6.30 14.89
CA GLY A 35 -10.37 5.24 15.87
C GLY A 35 -10.09 3.87 15.27
N ARG A 36 -9.28 3.80 14.22
CA ARG A 36 -8.94 2.54 13.54
C ARG A 36 -7.44 2.45 13.25
N ASP A 37 -6.95 1.23 13.14
CA ASP A 37 -5.59 0.99 12.73
C ASP A 37 -5.46 1.05 11.20
N VAL A 38 -4.36 1.61 10.73
CA VAL A 38 -4.04 1.79 9.31
C VAL A 38 -2.58 1.43 9.05
N ALA A 39 -2.21 1.30 7.78
CA ALA A 39 -0.83 1.19 7.36
C ALA A 39 -0.37 2.56 6.85
N VAL A 40 0.77 3.02 7.32
CA VAL A 40 1.38 4.27 6.89
C VAL A 40 2.71 3.97 6.21
N LYS A 41 2.84 4.39 4.95
CA LYS A 41 4.08 4.27 4.20
C LYS A 41 4.76 5.63 4.17
N VAL A 42 5.97 5.68 4.72
CA VAL A 42 6.81 6.89 4.70
C VAL A 42 7.65 6.87 3.43
N LEU A 43 7.62 7.96 2.71
CA LEU A 43 8.26 8.06 1.41
C LEU A 43 9.69 8.56 1.54
N PRO A 44 10.59 8.20 0.58
CA PRO A 44 11.94 8.71 0.58
C PRO A 44 11.97 10.24 0.50
N GLY A 45 12.88 10.86 1.28
CA GLY A 45 12.98 12.33 1.39
C GLY A 45 13.26 13.05 0.08
N HIS A 46 13.91 12.38 -0.89
CA HIS A 46 14.21 13.00 -2.19
C HIS A 46 12.96 13.34 -3.00
N LEU A 47 11.82 12.70 -2.73
CA LEU A 47 10.55 13.02 -3.37
C LEU A 47 10.03 14.40 -2.96
N MET A 48 10.34 14.84 -1.74
CA MET A 48 9.92 16.15 -1.25
C MET A 48 10.83 17.28 -1.76
N ALA A 49 12.06 16.96 -2.12
CA ALA A 49 13.04 17.95 -2.59
C ALA A 49 12.80 18.40 -4.04
N ASN A 50 12.08 17.62 -4.83
CA ASN A 50 11.82 17.90 -6.24
C ASN A 50 10.33 18.20 -6.45
N ALA A 51 10.02 19.42 -6.90
CA ALA A 51 8.64 19.86 -7.10
C ALA A 51 7.89 19.06 -8.17
N GLU A 52 8.59 18.63 -9.24
CA GLU A 52 7.97 17.83 -10.29
C GLU A 52 7.63 16.42 -9.80
N LEU A 53 8.53 15.78 -9.06
CA LEU A 53 8.30 14.47 -8.48
C LEU A 53 7.16 14.51 -7.47
N ARG A 54 7.11 15.57 -6.66
CA ARG A 54 6.03 15.76 -5.68
C ARG A 54 4.68 15.94 -6.37
N ALA A 55 4.61 16.78 -7.39
CA ALA A 55 3.37 17.03 -8.14
C ALA A 55 2.89 15.75 -8.84
N ARG A 56 3.79 14.99 -9.44
CA ARG A 56 3.49 13.70 -10.06
C ARG A 56 2.97 12.71 -9.03
N PHE A 57 3.65 12.61 -7.89
CA PHE A 57 3.25 11.74 -6.79
C PHE A 57 1.82 12.08 -6.31
N GLU A 58 1.54 13.36 -6.09
CA GLU A 58 0.20 13.80 -5.66
C GLU A 58 -0.89 13.45 -6.67
N ARG A 59 -0.61 13.57 -7.97
CA ARG A 59 -1.55 13.18 -9.02
C ARG A 59 -1.80 11.68 -9.05
N GLU A 60 -0.74 10.88 -8.96
CA GLU A 60 -0.83 9.42 -8.96
C GLU A 60 -1.55 8.92 -7.71
N ALA A 61 -1.26 9.50 -6.56
CA ALA A 61 -1.92 9.17 -5.31
C ALA A 61 -3.42 9.51 -5.36
N ARG A 62 -3.76 10.66 -5.94
CA ARG A 62 -5.16 11.06 -6.08
C ARG A 62 -5.92 10.11 -6.99
N ALA A 63 -5.32 9.69 -8.10
CA ALA A 63 -5.91 8.70 -8.99
C ALA A 63 -6.07 7.34 -8.29
N ALA A 64 -5.04 6.89 -7.57
CA ALA A 64 -5.09 5.63 -6.84
C ALA A 64 -6.13 5.65 -5.71
N SER A 65 -6.34 6.80 -5.06
CA SER A 65 -7.34 6.94 -3.99
C SER A 65 -8.78 6.77 -4.48
N SER A 66 -9.02 6.94 -5.78
CA SER A 66 -10.34 6.71 -6.37
C SER A 66 -10.67 5.24 -6.58
N LEU A 67 -9.68 4.35 -6.47
CA LEU A 67 -9.89 2.92 -6.67
C LEU A 67 -10.60 2.31 -5.45
N ASN A 68 -11.73 1.70 -5.69
CA ASN A 68 -12.48 0.95 -4.69
C ASN A 68 -12.81 -0.42 -5.26
N HIS A 69 -12.11 -1.44 -4.77
CA HIS A 69 -12.22 -2.79 -5.29
C HIS A 69 -11.84 -3.78 -4.18
N PRO A 70 -12.54 -4.94 -4.07
CA PRO A 70 -12.25 -5.91 -3.00
C PRO A 70 -10.84 -6.51 -3.07
N HIS A 71 -10.18 -6.45 -4.22
CA HIS A 71 -8.84 -6.99 -4.42
C HIS A 71 -7.78 -5.90 -4.63
N ILE A 72 -8.07 -4.67 -4.24
CA ILE A 72 -7.12 -3.55 -4.22
C ILE A 72 -7.07 -2.99 -2.80
N CYS A 73 -5.86 -2.84 -2.24
CA CYS A 73 -5.66 -2.15 -0.97
C CYS A 73 -6.05 -0.68 -1.13
N THR A 74 -6.97 -0.23 -0.31
CA THR A 74 -7.51 1.14 -0.39
C THR A 74 -6.49 2.15 0.12
N LEU A 75 -6.25 3.20 -0.66
CA LEU A 75 -5.51 4.38 -0.22
C LEU A 75 -6.49 5.34 0.48
N HIS A 76 -6.29 5.56 1.78
CA HIS A 76 -7.19 6.37 2.59
C HIS A 76 -6.83 7.84 2.59
N ASP A 77 -5.54 8.16 2.61
CA ASP A 77 -5.08 9.54 2.76
C ASP A 77 -3.65 9.70 2.26
N VAL A 78 -3.28 10.93 2.00
CA VAL A 78 -1.92 11.35 1.62
C VAL A 78 -1.61 12.61 2.40
N GLY A 79 -0.42 12.69 2.96
CA GLY A 79 -0.05 13.88 3.71
C GLY A 79 1.44 14.07 3.84
N HIS A 80 1.78 15.14 4.52
CA HIS A 80 3.17 15.41 4.92
C HIS A 80 3.18 16.06 6.30
N GLU A 81 4.21 15.77 7.06
CA GLU A 81 4.49 16.37 8.36
C GLU A 81 5.95 16.80 8.33
N GLY A 82 6.22 18.11 8.34
CA GLY A 82 7.56 18.63 8.10
C GLY A 82 8.09 18.16 6.74
N ASP A 83 9.25 17.49 6.77
CA ASP A 83 9.91 16.97 5.56
C ASP A 83 9.50 15.53 5.22
N ILE A 84 8.56 14.96 5.96
CA ILE A 84 8.12 13.57 5.80
C ILE A 84 6.83 13.55 4.98
N ALA A 85 6.88 12.94 3.80
CA ALA A 85 5.69 12.61 3.01
C ALA A 85 5.26 11.19 3.32
N TYR A 86 3.96 10.97 3.40
CA TYR A 86 3.43 9.65 3.73
C TYR A 86 2.13 9.34 3.02
N LEU A 87 1.88 8.04 2.87
CA LEU A 87 0.62 7.49 2.39
C LEU A 87 -0.05 6.72 3.52
N VAL A 88 -1.36 6.86 3.62
CA VAL A 88 -2.17 6.10 4.57
C VAL A 88 -3.04 5.12 3.81
N MET A 89 -2.91 3.85 4.13
CA MET A 89 -3.57 2.77 3.44
C MET A 89 -4.36 1.90 4.40
N GLU A 90 -5.27 1.15 3.85
CA GLU A 90 -5.94 0.07 4.55
C GLU A 90 -4.89 -0.87 5.17
N LEU A 91 -5.06 -1.23 6.43
CA LEU A 91 -4.23 -2.25 7.07
C LEU A 91 -4.75 -3.63 6.63
N VAL A 92 -3.99 -4.26 5.75
CA VAL A 92 -4.35 -5.59 5.21
C VAL A 92 -3.65 -6.66 6.05
N GLU A 93 -4.42 -7.52 6.67
CA GLU A 93 -3.89 -8.64 7.46
C GLU A 93 -3.83 -9.91 6.62
N GLY A 94 -2.74 -10.65 6.75
CA GLY A 94 -2.46 -11.84 5.98
C GLY A 94 -0.97 -12.00 5.72
N GLU A 95 -0.63 -12.82 4.74
CA GLU A 95 0.76 -12.97 4.29
C GLU A 95 0.87 -12.52 2.83
N THR A 96 2.06 -12.10 2.43
CA THR A 96 2.30 -11.82 1.02
C THR A 96 2.36 -13.12 0.22
N LEU A 97 2.07 -13.03 -1.07
CA LEU A 97 2.25 -14.16 -1.99
C LEU A 97 3.72 -14.60 -1.99
N ALA A 98 4.68 -13.66 -1.90
CA ALA A 98 6.10 -13.99 -1.82
C ALA A 98 6.40 -14.88 -0.60
N GLU A 99 5.89 -14.52 0.57
CA GLU A 99 6.05 -15.32 1.79
C GLU A 99 5.41 -16.70 1.64
N ARG A 100 4.20 -16.76 1.08
CA ARG A 100 3.50 -18.02 0.85
C ARG A 100 4.29 -18.96 -0.08
N LEU A 101 4.88 -18.42 -1.14
CA LEU A 101 5.63 -19.21 -2.12
C LEU A 101 6.93 -19.79 -1.56
N THR A 102 7.43 -19.28 -0.43
CA THR A 102 8.59 -19.90 0.25
C THR A 102 8.29 -21.30 0.75
N ARG A 103 7.02 -21.63 0.95
CA ARG A 103 6.57 -22.96 1.39
C ARG A 103 6.22 -23.90 0.23
N GLY A 104 6.49 -23.49 -0.99
CA GLY A 104 6.24 -24.26 -2.21
C GLY A 104 5.16 -23.66 -3.09
N PRO A 105 4.88 -24.28 -4.24
CA PRO A 105 3.90 -23.77 -5.18
C PRO A 105 2.49 -23.83 -4.62
N LEU A 106 1.62 -22.95 -5.16
CA LEU A 106 0.20 -22.96 -4.83
C LEU A 106 -0.50 -24.14 -5.53
N PRO A 107 -1.57 -24.69 -4.91
CA PRO A 107 -2.48 -25.58 -5.64
C PRO A 107 -3.04 -24.89 -6.89
N ALA A 108 -3.26 -25.68 -7.94
CA ALA A 108 -3.75 -25.13 -9.22
C ALA A 108 -5.06 -24.35 -9.07
N SER A 109 -5.96 -24.79 -8.19
CA SER A 109 -7.23 -24.09 -7.91
C SER A 109 -6.99 -22.70 -7.32
N ASP A 110 -5.99 -22.53 -6.46
CA ASP A 110 -5.62 -21.24 -5.88
C ASP A 110 -4.98 -20.32 -6.92
N VAL A 111 -4.17 -20.88 -7.83
CA VAL A 111 -3.57 -20.11 -8.93
C VAL A 111 -4.67 -19.50 -9.80
N VAL A 112 -5.67 -20.27 -10.17
CA VAL A 112 -6.79 -19.80 -10.97
C VAL A 112 -7.59 -18.74 -10.21
N LYS A 113 -7.91 -19.00 -8.95
CA LYS A 113 -8.67 -18.09 -8.10
C LYS A 113 -7.95 -16.73 -7.93
N PHE A 114 -6.72 -16.75 -7.47
CA PHE A 114 -5.97 -15.52 -7.24
C PHE A 114 -5.63 -14.80 -8.55
N GLY A 115 -5.32 -15.56 -9.61
CA GLY A 115 -5.08 -14.99 -10.92
C GLY A 115 -6.28 -14.23 -11.46
N ALA A 116 -7.48 -14.79 -11.32
CA ALA A 116 -8.71 -14.11 -11.71
C ALA A 116 -8.97 -12.86 -10.89
N GLN A 117 -8.75 -12.90 -9.58
CA GLN A 117 -8.91 -11.75 -8.68
C GLN A 117 -7.94 -10.63 -9.02
N ILE A 118 -6.69 -10.96 -9.26
CA ILE A 118 -5.65 -10.00 -9.64
C ILE A 118 -5.99 -9.36 -11.00
N ALA A 119 -6.39 -10.18 -11.97
CA ALA A 119 -6.77 -9.67 -13.30
C ALA A 119 -7.96 -8.71 -13.23
N ASP A 120 -8.96 -9.02 -12.40
CA ASP A 120 -10.12 -8.16 -12.20
C ASP A 120 -9.72 -6.83 -11.54
N ALA A 121 -8.84 -6.87 -10.55
CA ALA A 121 -8.30 -5.68 -9.91
C ALA A 121 -7.51 -4.80 -10.89
N LEU A 122 -6.67 -5.41 -11.71
CA LEU A 122 -5.90 -4.70 -12.75
C LEU A 122 -6.81 -4.07 -13.80
N ASP A 123 -7.85 -4.78 -14.23
CA ASP A 123 -8.83 -4.24 -15.17
C ASP A 123 -9.49 -2.97 -14.59
N ARG A 124 -9.90 -3.02 -13.34
CA ARG A 124 -10.50 -1.87 -12.66
C ARG A 124 -9.54 -0.67 -12.59
N ALA A 125 -8.29 -0.93 -12.23
CA ALA A 125 -7.27 0.10 -12.16
C ALA A 125 -6.97 0.71 -13.54
N HIS A 126 -6.81 -0.12 -14.56
CA HIS A 126 -6.53 0.33 -15.93
C HIS A 126 -7.68 1.17 -16.49
N ARG A 127 -8.91 0.82 -16.22
CA ARG A 127 -10.09 1.62 -16.61
C ARG A 127 -10.10 2.99 -15.95
N ALA A 128 -9.53 3.12 -14.77
CA ALA A 128 -9.38 4.39 -14.07
C ALA A 128 -8.10 5.14 -14.46
N GLY A 129 -7.33 4.63 -15.42
CA GLY A 129 -6.08 5.25 -15.86
C GLY A 129 -4.88 4.99 -14.94
N VAL A 130 -4.99 4.02 -14.04
CA VAL A 130 -3.92 3.69 -13.09
C VAL A 130 -3.22 2.40 -13.51
N ILE A 131 -1.90 2.46 -13.63
CA ILE A 131 -1.05 1.32 -13.94
C ILE A 131 -0.25 0.97 -12.70
N HIS A 132 -0.19 -0.31 -12.33
CA HIS A 132 0.48 -0.74 -11.11
C HIS A 132 1.99 -0.43 -11.12
N ARG A 133 2.68 -0.77 -12.18
CA ARG A 133 4.12 -0.55 -12.43
C ARG A 133 5.09 -1.40 -11.61
N ASP A 134 4.64 -2.06 -10.56
CA ASP A 134 5.52 -2.89 -9.72
C ASP A 134 4.79 -4.16 -9.25
N LEU A 135 4.10 -4.83 -10.17
CA LEU A 135 3.39 -6.06 -9.85
C LEU A 135 4.38 -7.21 -9.64
N LYS A 136 4.37 -7.74 -8.44
CA LYS A 136 5.25 -8.84 -8.03
C LYS A 136 4.64 -9.55 -6.82
N PRO A 137 5.07 -10.77 -6.47
CA PRO A 137 4.50 -11.51 -5.34
C PRO A 137 4.57 -10.77 -3.99
N GLY A 138 5.57 -9.92 -3.79
CA GLY A 138 5.67 -9.10 -2.57
C GLY A 138 4.61 -8.02 -2.45
N ASN A 139 3.95 -7.67 -3.56
CA ASN A 139 2.87 -6.67 -3.60
C ASN A 139 1.48 -7.29 -3.72
N VAL A 140 1.36 -8.58 -3.44
CA VAL A 140 0.08 -9.29 -3.37
C VAL A 140 -0.08 -9.84 -1.97
N MET A 141 -1.12 -9.40 -1.25
CA MET A 141 -1.48 -9.98 0.05
C MET A 141 -2.53 -11.06 -0.14
N LEU A 142 -2.34 -12.18 0.54
CA LEU A 142 -3.33 -13.25 0.61
C LEU A 142 -4.09 -13.12 1.91
N THR A 143 -5.37 -12.86 1.82
CA THR A 143 -6.26 -12.65 2.96
C THR A 143 -7.36 -13.69 2.99
N LYS A 144 -8.16 -13.72 4.04
CA LYS A 144 -9.34 -14.57 4.13
C LYS A 144 -10.36 -14.28 3.03
N ALA A 145 -10.38 -13.05 2.52
CA ALA A 145 -11.27 -12.61 1.45
C ALA A 145 -10.66 -12.75 0.05
N GLY A 146 -9.44 -13.28 -0.07
CA GLY A 146 -8.73 -13.48 -1.31
C GLY A 146 -7.50 -12.59 -1.46
N ALA A 147 -7.03 -12.42 -2.70
CA ALA A 147 -5.86 -11.61 -2.99
C ALA A 147 -6.17 -10.12 -2.90
N LYS A 148 -5.20 -9.32 -2.44
CA LYS A 148 -5.26 -7.87 -2.46
C LYS A 148 -3.97 -7.29 -2.99
N LEU A 149 -4.06 -6.42 -3.99
CA LEU A 149 -2.91 -5.75 -4.57
C LEU A 149 -2.51 -4.54 -3.71
N LEU A 150 -1.22 -4.42 -3.46
CA LEU A 150 -0.60 -3.32 -2.72
C LEU A 150 0.16 -2.38 -3.66
N ASP A 151 0.38 -1.15 -3.22
CA ASP A 151 1.33 -0.20 -3.82
C ASP A 151 1.08 0.13 -5.29
N PHE A 152 -0.16 0.42 -5.67
CA PHE A 152 -0.51 0.85 -7.02
C PHE A 152 0.14 2.17 -7.42
N GLY A 153 0.98 2.12 -8.46
CA GLY A 153 1.50 3.30 -9.14
C GLY A 153 2.43 4.21 -8.35
N LEU A 154 2.75 3.83 -7.12
CA LEU A 154 3.39 4.75 -6.16
C LEU A 154 4.75 4.29 -5.69
#